data_c5e258145ef10f1829356c351483c248
#
_entry.id   c5e258145ef10f1829356c351483c248
#
_cell.length_a   1.000
_cell.length_b   1.000
_cell.length_c   1.000
_cell.angle_alpha   90.00
_cell.angle_beta   90.00
_cell.angle_gamma   90.00
#
_symmetry.space_group_name_H-M   'P 1'
#
loop_
_entity.id
_entity.type
_entity.pdbx_description
1 polymer ?
#
loop_
_entity_poly.entity_id
_entity_poly.type
_entity_poly.pdbx_seq_one_letter_code
_entity_poly.pdbx_strand_id
1 'polypeptide(L)'
;MMPSARQVALANVVVDIEKGAARVGWDHAPSIYALVPTALLLSDPNLPADIAEQLRAGWDGSDEHLSAIIQEDLADDDIEQVLAHLAWPETVPGAAITVERIVVPPEVEDEAPEDPEEALAFVANHPLRTDVRLAVGVMRSGESWCALRTRAFDSDDKVGQGSNLVPALVDALRASLEPVTDEEA
;
A
#
# COMPACT_ATOMS: atom_id res chain seq x y z
N MET A 1 -7.50 17.58 16.94
CA MET A 1 -6.36 16.75 17.38
C MET A 1 -5.36 16.67 16.24
N MET A 2 -4.11 16.99 16.50
CA MET A 2 -3.06 16.94 15.49
C MET A 2 -2.57 15.49 15.31
N PRO A 3 -2.30 15.05 14.07
CA PRO A 3 -1.76 13.71 13.87
C PRO A 3 -0.37 13.58 14.50
N SER A 4 -0.01 12.36 14.91
CA SER A 4 1.32 12.09 15.44
C SER A 4 2.39 12.22 14.35
N ALA A 5 3.65 12.41 14.74
CA ALA A 5 4.76 12.46 13.81
C ALA A 5 4.82 11.18 12.96
N ARG A 6 4.53 10.03 13.55
CA ARG A 6 4.49 8.74 12.85
C ARG A 6 3.35 8.68 11.84
N GLN A 7 2.18 9.21 12.20
CA GLN A 7 1.04 9.29 11.26
C GLN A 7 1.39 10.15 10.04
N VAL A 8 2.03 11.29 10.27
CA VAL A 8 2.47 12.19 9.20
C VAL A 8 3.53 11.50 8.31
N ALA A 9 4.50 10.84 8.92
CA ALA A 9 5.55 10.12 8.19
C ALA A 9 4.93 9.00 7.31
N LEU A 10 3.96 8.27 7.86
CA LEU A 10 3.26 7.23 7.11
C LEU A 10 2.48 7.83 5.93
N ALA A 11 1.74 8.90 6.14
CA ALA A 11 1.02 9.58 5.08
C ALA A 11 1.97 10.02 3.96
N ASN A 12 3.10 10.60 4.31
CA ASN A 12 4.09 11.07 3.35
C ASN A 12 4.66 9.94 2.50
N VAL A 13 5.05 8.82 3.12
CA VAL A 13 5.63 7.69 2.38
C VAL A 13 4.59 7.01 1.48
N VAL A 14 3.34 6.90 1.94
CA VAL A 14 2.26 6.34 1.11
C VAL A 14 2.00 7.22 -0.11
N VAL A 15 1.98 8.53 0.06
CA VAL A 15 1.82 9.47 -1.06
C VAL A 15 3.00 9.36 -2.04
N ASP A 16 4.21 9.23 -1.54
CA ASP A 16 5.40 9.07 -2.39
C ASP A 16 5.35 7.76 -3.18
N ILE A 17 4.90 6.67 -2.55
CA ILE A 17 4.69 5.38 -3.23
C ILE A 17 3.66 5.53 -4.34
N GLU A 18 2.54 6.20 -4.06
CA GLU A 18 1.48 6.42 -5.04
C GLU A 18 1.98 7.24 -6.23
N LYS A 19 2.70 8.32 -5.98
CA LYS A 19 3.28 9.15 -7.04
C LYS A 19 4.32 8.38 -7.86
N GLY A 20 5.11 7.55 -7.22
CA GLY A 20 6.06 6.67 -7.90
C GLY A 20 5.36 5.71 -8.85
N ALA A 21 4.29 5.09 -8.40
CA ALA A 21 3.45 4.22 -9.23
C ALA A 21 2.82 4.99 -10.39
N ALA A 22 2.37 6.22 -10.15
CA ALA A 22 1.79 7.07 -11.20
C ALA A 22 2.77 7.38 -12.33
N ARG A 23 4.05 7.55 -12.01
CA ARG A 23 5.09 7.77 -13.03
C ARG A 23 5.32 6.56 -13.92
N VAL A 24 5.17 5.37 -13.37
CA VAL A 24 5.29 4.11 -14.13
C VAL A 24 4.06 3.93 -15.03
N GLY A 25 2.88 4.28 -14.56
CA GLY A 25 1.64 4.23 -15.33
C GLY A 25 0.66 3.21 -14.79
N TRP A 26 -0.32 2.87 -15.64
CA TRP A 26 -1.39 1.93 -15.31
C TRP A 26 -1.11 0.53 -15.86
N ASP A 27 -1.93 -0.44 -15.45
CA ASP A 27 -1.89 -1.84 -15.88
C ASP A 27 -0.62 -2.56 -15.41
N HIS A 28 -0.25 -2.31 -14.16
CA HIS A 28 0.88 -2.97 -13.49
C HIS A 28 0.41 -3.91 -12.38
N ALA A 29 1.21 -4.96 -12.16
CA ALA A 29 0.98 -5.89 -11.06
C ALA A 29 1.09 -5.18 -9.70
N PRO A 30 0.43 -5.71 -8.65
CA PRO A 30 0.59 -5.19 -7.31
C PRO A 30 2.04 -5.23 -6.84
N SER A 31 2.43 -4.26 -6.02
CA SER A 31 3.75 -4.20 -5.41
C SER A 31 3.62 -4.16 -3.89
N ILE A 32 4.56 -4.80 -3.20
CA ILE A 32 4.64 -4.79 -1.73
C ILE A 32 5.92 -4.09 -1.31
N TYR A 33 5.83 -3.31 -0.24
CA TYR A 33 6.95 -2.53 0.30
C TYR A 33 7.08 -2.79 1.79
N ALA A 34 8.33 -2.91 2.25
CA ALA A 34 8.63 -2.76 3.68
C ALA A 34 8.77 -1.28 3.99
N LEU A 35 8.21 -0.83 5.10
CA LEU A 35 8.35 0.56 5.58
C LEU A 35 9.33 0.55 6.75
N VAL A 36 10.46 1.23 6.59
CA VAL A 36 11.55 1.24 7.58
C VAL A 36 11.98 2.67 7.84
N PRO A 37 12.24 3.03 9.11
CA PRO A 37 12.77 4.37 9.39
C PRO A 37 14.06 4.64 8.63
N THR A 38 14.13 5.76 7.95
CA THR A 38 15.28 6.15 7.13
C THR A 38 16.55 6.24 7.98
N ALA A 39 16.44 6.77 9.19
CA ALA A 39 17.56 6.86 10.12
C ALA A 39 18.14 5.47 10.45
N LEU A 40 17.29 4.46 10.58
CA LEU A 40 17.73 3.09 10.85
C LEU A 40 18.50 2.50 9.67
N LEU A 41 18.00 2.73 8.44
CA LEU A 41 18.71 2.29 7.24
C LEU A 41 20.08 2.93 7.10
N LEU A 42 20.15 4.22 7.38
CA LEU A 42 21.42 4.99 7.30
C LEU A 42 22.43 4.57 8.36
N SER A 43 21.99 3.90 9.42
CA SER A 43 22.89 3.37 10.47
C SER A 43 23.53 2.04 10.10
N ASP A 44 23.11 1.39 9.01
CA ASP A 44 23.66 0.11 8.60
C ASP A 44 25.03 0.32 7.94
N PRO A 45 26.11 -0.27 8.52
CA PRO A 45 27.45 -0.12 7.97
C PRO A 45 27.63 -0.80 6.61
N ASN A 46 26.74 -1.71 6.24
CA ASN A 46 26.81 -2.45 4.97
C ASN A 46 26.00 -1.78 3.86
N LEU A 47 25.35 -0.66 4.15
CA LEU A 47 24.54 0.06 3.16
C LEU A 47 25.45 0.63 2.06
N PRO A 48 25.19 0.32 0.76
CA PRO A 48 25.96 0.90 -0.34
C PRO A 48 25.91 2.43 -0.31
N ALA A 49 27.03 3.06 -0.63
CA ALA A 49 27.19 4.52 -0.55
C ALA A 49 26.21 5.29 -1.45
N ASP A 50 25.93 4.78 -2.63
CA ASP A 50 24.97 5.38 -3.57
C ASP A 50 23.54 5.34 -3.03
N ILE A 51 23.17 4.24 -2.39
CA ILE A 51 21.86 4.10 -1.74
C ILE A 51 21.78 5.05 -0.54
N ALA A 52 22.83 5.10 0.26
CA ALA A 52 22.87 6.02 1.41
C ALA A 52 22.70 7.49 0.98
N GLU A 53 23.34 7.88 -0.12
CA GLU A 53 23.22 9.23 -0.67
C GLU A 53 21.78 9.54 -1.12
N GLN A 54 21.13 8.58 -1.80
CA GLN A 54 19.73 8.72 -2.21
C GLN A 54 18.81 8.85 -1.01
N LEU A 55 19.02 8.04 0.02
CA LEU A 55 18.21 8.09 1.24
C LEU A 55 18.38 9.43 1.97
N ARG A 56 19.59 9.94 2.07
CA ARG A 56 19.86 11.24 2.70
C ARG A 56 19.20 12.39 1.93
N ALA A 57 19.17 12.30 0.61
CA ALA A 57 18.55 13.34 -0.23
C ALA A 57 17.05 13.49 0.03
N GLY A 58 16.35 12.38 0.32
CA GLY A 58 14.92 12.39 0.63
C GLY A 58 14.58 12.48 2.11
N TRP A 59 15.58 12.43 2.99
CA TRP A 59 15.36 12.39 4.44
C TRP A 59 15.22 13.79 5.02
N ASP A 60 14.19 13.97 5.85
CA ASP A 60 13.94 15.25 6.54
C ASP A 60 14.74 15.42 7.84
N GLY A 61 15.58 14.46 8.19
CA GLY A 61 16.38 14.45 9.41
C GLY A 61 15.67 13.91 10.63
N SER A 62 14.39 13.56 10.53
CA SER A 62 13.64 13.05 11.69
C SER A 62 13.79 11.54 11.85
N ASP A 63 13.62 11.08 13.09
CA ASP A 63 13.66 9.65 13.41
C ASP A 63 12.42 8.89 12.90
N GLU A 64 11.33 9.60 12.65
CA GLU A 64 10.07 9.01 12.19
C GLU A 64 9.95 8.90 10.67
N HIS A 65 10.80 9.60 9.92
CA HIS A 65 10.76 9.54 8.45
C HIS A 65 10.93 8.10 7.95
N LEU A 66 10.05 7.68 7.04
CA LEU A 66 10.03 6.31 6.52
C LEU A 66 10.54 6.24 5.09
N SER A 67 11.26 5.16 4.82
CA SER A 67 11.64 4.77 3.47
C SER A 67 10.88 3.50 3.09
N ALA A 68 10.43 3.43 1.85
CA ALA A 68 9.76 2.26 1.30
C ALA A 68 10.77 1.41 0.54
N ILE A 69 10.86 0.14 0.91
CA ILE A 69 11.75 -0.82 0.26
C ILE A 69 10.89 -1.82 -0.48
N ILE A 70 10.96 -1.78 -1.82
CA ILE A 70 10.17 -2.68 -2.64
C ILE A 70 10.60 -4.13 -2.41
N GLN A 71 9.62 -4.99 -2.23
CA GLN A 71 9.81 -6.43 -2.21
C GLN A 71 9.64 -6.96 -3.64
N GLU A 72 9.68 -8.24 -3.84
CA GLU A 72 9.52 -8.81 -5.17
C GLU A 72 8.16 -8.44 -5.77
N ASP A 73 8.14 -8.21 -7.07
CA ASP A 73 6.88 -8.01 -7.80
C ASP A 73 6.02 -9.26 -7.66
N LEU A 74 4.78 -9.04 -7.24
CA LEU A 74 3.83 -10.14 -7.14
C LEU A 74 3.34 -10.47 -8.54
N ALA A 75 3.56 -11.69 -8.97
CA ALA A 75 2.94 -12.20 -10.18
C ALA A 75 1.44 -12.29 -9.92
N ASP A 76 0.71 -11.40 -10.58
CA ASP A 76 -0.70 -11.49 -10.88
C ASP A 76 -1.48 -12.42 -9.98
N ASP A 77 -2.03 -11.95 -8.87
CA ASP A 77 -3.08 -12.72 -8.25
C ASP A 77 -3.72 -11.97 -7.08
N ASP A 78 -4.63 -12.58 -6.47
CA ASP A 78 -5.39 -12.15 -5.32
C ASP A 78 -4.46 -11.63 -4.22
N ILE A 79 -4.30 -10.31 -4.14
CA ILE A 79 -3.44 -9.65 -3.16
C ILE A 79 -3.83 -10.05 -1.72
N GLU A 80 -5.11 -10.28 -1.48
CA GLU A 80 -5.59 -10.71 -0.18
C GLU A 80 -5.02 -12.08 0.21
N GLN A 81 -4.93 -13.01 -0.74
CA GLN A 81 -4.30 -14.32 -0.48
C GLN A 81 -2.80 -14.20 -0.23
N VAL A 82 -2.12 -13.35 -1.00
CA VAL A 82 -0.70 -13.09 -0.77
C VAL A 82 -0.48 -12.53 0.63
N LEU A 83 -1.27 -11.53 1.03
CA LEU A 83 -1.16 -10.92 2.36
C LEU A 83 -1.48 -11.91 3.47
N ALA A 84 -2.42 -12.84 3.24
CA ALA A 84 -2.77 -13.86 4.23
C ALA A 84 -1.64 -14.84 4.53
N HIS A 85 -0.71 -15.02 3.58
CA HIS A 85 0.43 -15.93 3.73
C HIS A 85 1.76 -15.21 3.96
N LEU A 86 1.74 -13.87 3.92
CA LEU A 86 2.94 -13.06 4.09
C LEU A 86 3.26 -12.92 5.58
N ALA A 87 4.52 -13.12 5.92
CA ALA A 87 5.03 -12.90 7.27
C ALA A 87 6.21 -11.93 7.19
N TRP A 88 6.19 -10.92 8.03
CA TRP A 88 7.26 -9.94 8.10
C TRP A 88 8.15 -10.19 9.31
N PRO A 89 9.47 -10.02 9.18
CA PRO A 89 10.35 -10.03 10.36
C PRO A 89 9.89 -8.98 11.38
N GLU A 90 10.07 -9.27 12.66
CA GLU A 90 9.72 -8.35 13.74
C GLU A 90 10.42 -7.00 13.64
N THR A 91 11.56 -6.96 12.96
CA THR A 91 12.34 -5.75 12.72
C THR A 91 11.71 -4.81 11.69
N VAL A 92 10.69 -5.27 10.93
CA VAL A 92 9.98 -4.45 9.96
C VAL A 92 8.80 -3.75 10.65
N PRO A 93 8.85 -2.43 10.85
CA PRO A 93 7.81 -1.73 11.63
C PRO A 93 6.53 -1.43 10.85
N GLY A 94 6.56 -1.52 9.53
CA GLY A 94 5.39 -1.25 8.72
C GLY A 94 5.48 -1.86 7.33
N ALA A 95 4.35 -1.84 6.63
CA ALA A 95 4.25 -2.37 5.27
C ALA A 95 3.31 -1.52 4.44
N ALA A 96 3.51 -1.56 3.13
CA ALA A 96 2.64 -0.86 2.19
C ALA A 96 2.44 -1.71 0.93
N ILE A 97 1.35 -1.43 0.23
CA ILE A 97 1.05 -2.07 -1.06
C ILE A 97 0.56 -1.03 -2.05
N THR A 98 0.77 -1.31 -3.34
CA THR A 98 0.04 -0.65 -4.42
C THR A 98 -0.73 -1.72 -5.19
N VAL A 99 -1.96 -1.42 -5.54
CA VAL A 99 -2.82 -2.35 -6.28
C VAL A 99 -3.81 -1.54 -7.13
N GLU A 100 -4.07 -2.04 -8.33
CA GLU A 100 -5.09 -1.47 -9.20
C GLU A 100 -6.37 -2.29 -9.05
N ARG A 101 -7.51 -1.61 -9.00
CA ARG A 101 -8.82 -2.23 -8.83
C ARG A 101 -9.83 -1.59 -9.78
N ILE A 102 -10.82 -2.39 -10.15
CA ILE A 102 -12.01 -1.89 -10.83
C ILE A 102 -13.12 -1.83 -9.79
N VAL A 103 -13.73 -0.65 -9.63
CA VAL A 103 -14.85 -0.46 -8.71
C VAL A 103 -16.08 -0.01 -9.48
N VAL A 104 -17.24 -0.32 -8.94
CA VAL A 104 -18.53 0.12 -9.47
C VAL A 104 -19.36 0.67 -8.32
N PRO A 105 -20.40 1.51 -8.59
CA PRO A 105 -21.29 1.96 -7.52
C PRO A 105 -21.93 0.79 -6.78
N PRO A 106 -22.27 0.93 -5.49
CA PRO A 106 -22.88 -0.15 -4.70
C PRO A 106 -24.16 -0.73 -5.32
N GLU A 107 -24.97 0.11 -5.98
CA GLU A 107 -26.19 -0.33 -6.66
C GLU A 107 -25.87 -1.31 -7.80
N VAL A 108 -24.73 -1.13 -8.46
CA VAL A 108 -24.26 -2.02 -9.53
C VAL A 108 -23.72 -3.31 -8.95
N GLU A 109 -23.01 -3.26 -7.83
CA GLU A 109 -22.53 -4.47 -7.15
C GLU A 109 -23.67 -5.40 -6.76
N ASP A 110 -24.79 -4.84 -6.31
CA ASP A 110 -25.98 -5.61 -5.92
C ASP A 110 -26.60 -6.34 -7.12
N GLU A 111 -26.37 -5.89 -8.34
CA GLU A 111 -26.84 -6.51 -9.59
C GLU A 111 -25.88 -7.58 -10.13
N ALA A 112 -24.67 -7.70 -9.55
CA ALA A 112 -23.67 -8.64 -10.03
C ALA A 112 -24.12 -10.10 -9.82
N PRO A 113 -23.76 -11.01 -10.77
CA PRO A 113 -24.03 -12.44 -10.60
C PRO A 113 -23.37 -13.02 -9.34
N GLU A 114 -23.93 -14.09 -8.81
CA GLU A 114 -23.37 -14.78 -7.62
C GLU A 114 -22.07 -15.54 -7.95
N ASP A 115 -21.93 -16.02 -9.20
CA ASP A 115 -20.71 -16.72 -9.62
C ASP A 115 -19.54 -15.75 -9.69
N PRO A 116 -18.39 -16.03 -9.00
CA PRO A 116 -17.25 -15.11 -8.97
C PRO A 116 -16.69 -14.73 -10.34
N GLU A 117 -16.59 -15.66 -11.27
CA GLU A 117 -16.07 -15.37 -12.61
C GLU A 117 -17.02 -14.46 -13.40
N GLU A 118 -18.32 -14.74 -13.32
CA GLU A 118 -19.34 -13.90 -13.97
C GLU A 118 -19.42 -12.53 -13.33
N ALA A 119 -19.26 -12.44 -12.02
CA ALA A 119 -19.24 -11.15 -11.29
C ALA A 119 -18.06 -10.30 -11.73
N LEU A 120 -16.86 -10.86 -11.85
CA LEU A 120 -15.70 -10.14 -12.33
C LEU A 120 -15.88 -9.61 -13.74
N ALA A 121 -16.42 -10.45 -14.65
CA ALA A 121 -16.71 -10.04 -16.02
C ALA A 121 -17.77 -8.94 -16.07
N PHE A 122 -18.78 -9.04 -15.21
CA PHE A 122 -19.86 -8.04 -15.11
C PHE A 122 -19.29 -6.67 -14.72
N VAL A 123 -18.46 -6.62 -13.70
CA VAL A 123 -17.82 -5.38 -13.21
C VAL A 123 -16.86 -4.84 -14.27
N ALA A 124 -16.02 -5.70 -14.84
CA ALA A 124 -15.01 -5.31 -15.82
C ALA A 124 -15.60 -4.70 -17.09
N ASN A 125 -16.82 -5.10 -17.46
CA ASN A 125 -17.50 -4.63 -18.67
C ASN A 125 -18.59 -3.60 -18.40
N HIS A 126 -18.80 -3.21 -17.14
CA HIS A 126 -19.87 -2.28 -16.79
C HIS A 126 -19.51 -0.85 -17.20
N PRO A 127 -20.48 -0.09 -17.80
CA PRO A 127 -20.20 1.30 -18.21
C PRO A 127 -19.93 2.27 -17.06
N LEU A 128 -20.37 1.95 -15.85
CA LEU A 128 -20.11 2.77 -14.65
C LEU A 128 -18.87 2.32 -13.88
N ARG A 129 -18.07 1.43 -14.43
CA ARG A 129 -16.82 1.00 -13.79
C ARG A 129 -15.85 2.16 -13.67
N THR A 130 -15.08 2.14 -12.62
CA THR A 130 -13.99 3.10 -12.38
C THR A 130 -12.72 2.32 -12.09
N ASP A 131 -11.67 2.60 -12.84
CA ASP A 131 -10.35 2.01 -12.57
C ASP A 131 -9.63 2.90 -11.57
N VAL A 132 -9.19 2.31 -10.45
CA VAL A 132 -8.50 3.05 -9.39
C VAL A 132 -7.18 2.37 -9.06
N ARG A 133 -6.21 3.16 -8.61
CA ARG A 133 -4.99 2.66 -7.98
C ARG A 133 -5.02 3.04 -6.52
N LEU A 134 -4.74 2.06 -5.68
CA LEU A 134 -4.69 2.23 -4.24
C LEU A 134 -3.24 2.10 -3.77
N ALA A 135 -2.81 3.00 -2.91
CA ALA A 135 -1.60 2.83 -2.12
C ALA A 135 -2.03 2.81 -0.66
N VAL A 136 -1.68 1.76 0.06
CA VAL A 136 -2.09 1.56 1.44
C VAL A 136 -0.86 1.25 2.27
N GLY A 137 -0.73 1.93 3.40
CA GLY A 137 0.35 1.68 4.35
C GLY A 137 -0.18 1.50 5.76
N VAL A 138 0.47 0.62 6.52
CA VAL A 138 0.14 0.38 7.93
C VAL A 138 1.43 0.24 8.75
N MET A 139 1.35 0.58 10.02
CA MET A 139 2.43 0.39 10.99
C MET A 139 1.98 -0.59 12.06
N ARG A 140 2.94 -1.33 12.63
CA ARG A 140 2.67 -2.23 13.78
C ARG A 140 2.07 -1.49 14.96
N SER A 141 2.41 -0.19 15.10
CA SER A 141 1.87 0.67 16.15
C SER A 141 0.41 1.09 15.94
N GLY A 142 -0.19 0.74 14.79
CA GLY A 142 -1.61 0.91 14.54
C GLY A 142 -1.99 1.95 13.51
N GLU A 143 -1.09 2.84 13.12
CA GLU A 143 -1.37 3.88 12.12
C GLU A 143 -1.64 3.25 10.75
N SER A 144 -2.52 3.86 9.99
CA SER A 144 -2.82 3.48 8.61
C SER A 144 -3.01 4.73 7.75
N TRP A 145 -2.72 4.60 6.47
CA TRP A 145 -2.98 5.65 5.50
C TRP A 145 -3.25 5.05 4.13
N CYS A 146 -4.16 5.68 3.38
CA CYS A 146 -4.53 5.27 2.04
C CYS A 146 -4.46 6.47 1.10
N ALA A 147 -4.05 6.23 -0.13
CA ALA A 147 -4.16 7.18 -1.24
C ALA A 147 -4.85 6.48 -2.40
N LEU A 148 -5.78 7.16 -3.05
CA LEU A 148 -6.58 6.61 -4.14
C LEU A 148 -6.51 7.53 -5.34
N ARG A 149 -6.07 7.01 -6.47
CA ARG A 149 -6.05 7.72 -7.75
C ARG A 149 -7.03 7.05 -8.70
N THR A 150 -7.86 7.87 -9.34
CA THR A 150 -8.80 7.39 -10.36
C THR A 150 -8.17 7.57 -11.75
N ARG A 151 -8.25 6.54 -12.59
CA ARG A 151 -7.67 6.59 -13.93
C ARG A 151 -8.28 7.71 -14.79
N ALA A 152 -9.59 7.97 -14.62
CA ALA A 152 -10.29 9.04 -15.33
C ALA A 152 -9.85 10.45 -14.90
N PHE A 153 -9.29 10.59 -13.69
CA PHE A 153 -8.82 11.86 -13.12
C PHE A 153 -7.37 11.69 -12.65
N ASP A 154 -6.50 11.34 -13.58
CA ASP A 154 -5.13 10.93 -13.31
C ASP A 154 -4.19 12.14 -13.16
N SER A 155 -4.38 12.87 -12.06
CA SER A 155 -3.49 13.98 -11.70
C SER A 155 -3.26 14.00 -10.19
N ASP A 156 -2.10 14.49 -9.77
CA ASP A 156 -1.69 14.46 -8.35
C ASP A 156 -2.64 15.25 -7.46
N ASP A 157 -3.26 16.31 -7.97
CA ASP A 157 -4.21 17.13 -7.22
C ASP A 157 -5.60 16.50 -7.06
N LYS A 158 -5.85 15.39 -7.74
CA LYS A 158 -7.12 14.64 -7.65
C LYS A 158 -7.04 13.37 -6.82
N VAL A 159 -5.88 13.08 -6.24
CA VAL A 159 -5.69 11.90 -5.40
C VAL A 159 -6.43 12.08 -4.07
N GLY A 160 -7.33 11.15 -3.75
CA GLY A 160 -8.01 11.12 -2.45
C GLY A 160 -7.13 10.46 -1.41
N GLN A 161 -7.18 10.96 -0.18
CA GLN A 161 -6.38 10.43 0.93
C GLN A 161 -7.22 10.27 2.19
N GLY A 162 -6.88 9.31 3.02
CA GLY A 162 -7.52 9.07 4.30
C GLY A 162 -6.92 7.88 5.03
N SER A 163 -7.23 7.77 6.32
CA SER A 163 -6.68 6.72 7.16
C SER A 163 -7.31 5.33 6.93
N ASN A 164 -8.50 5.28 6.37
CA ASN A 164 -9.25 4.03 6.23
C ASN A 164 -10.17 4.02 5.01
N LEU A 165 -9.66 4.46 3.86
CA LEU A 165 -10.46 4.49 2.61
C LEU A 165 -10.80 3.10 2.11
N VAL A 166 -9.98 2.10 2.41
CA VAL A 166 -10.14 0.72 1.94
C VAL A 166 -9.94 -0.22 3.13
N PRO A 167 -10.95 -0.32 4.02
CA PRO A 167 -10.81 -1.07 5.27
C PRO A 167 -10.33 -2.51 5.11
N ALA A 168 -10.84 -3.22 4.09
CA ALA A 168 -10.46 -4.61 3.86
C ALA A 168 -8.95 -4.77 3.58
N LEU A 169 -8.38 -3.88 2.77
CA LEU A 169 -6.94 -3.90 2.48
C LEU A 169 -6.10 -3.46 3.68
N VAL A 170 -6.58 -2.47 4.42
CA VAL A 170 -5.92 -2.03 5.67
C VAL A 170 -5.84 -3.20 6.65
N ASP A 171 -6.94 -3.89 6.86
CA ASP A 171 -7.01 -5.03 7.79
C ASP A 171 -6.13 -6.20 7.33
N ALA A 172 -6.16 -6.53 6.05
CA ALA A 172 -5.32 -7.59 5.48
C ALA A 172 -3.83 -7.27 5.63
N LEU A 173 -3.44 -6.03 5.38
CA LEU A 173 -2.07 -5.60 5.52
C LEU A 173 -1.62 -5.59 6.99
N ARG A 174 -2.47 -5.17 7.90
CA ARG A 174 -2.21 -5.26 9.35
C ARG A 174 -2.00 -6.70 9.80
N ALA A 175 -2.86 -7.61 9.31
CA ALA A 175 -2.75 -9.02 9.65
C ALA A 175 -1.39 -9.61 9.22
N SER A 176 -0.83 -9.15 8.11
CA SER A 176 0.49 -9.59 7.64
C SER A 176 1.62 -9.19 8.58
N LEU A 177 1.43 -8.15 9.39
CA LEU A 177 2.42 -7.67 10.36
C LEU A 177 2.28 -8.34 11.73
N GLU A 178 1.17 -9.02 11.99
CA GLU A 178 0.97 -9.71 13.26
C GLU A 178 1.93 -10.90 13.39
N PRO A 179 2.47 -11.15 14.59
CA PRO A 179 3.31 -12.32 14.79
C PRO A 179 2.52 -13.59 14.51
N VAL A 180 3.18 -14.54 13.82
CA VAL A 180 2.59 -15.86 13.64
C VAL A 180 2.52 -16.52 15.02
N THR A 181 1.33 -16.62 15.55
CA THR A 181 1.12 -17.41 16.77
C THR A 181 1.13 -18.86 16.37
N ASP A 182 2.17 -19.58 16.75
CA ASP A 182 2.18 -21.04 16.71
C ASP A 182 1.19 -21.56 17.77
N GLU A 183 -0.09 -21.45 17.48
CA GLU A 183 -1.12 -22.04 18.33
C GLU A 183 -1.32 -23.53 18.04
N GLU A 184 -0.41 -24.14 17.32
CA GLU A 184 -0.43 -25.58 17.13
C GLU A 184 0.74 -26.23 17.86
N ALA A 185 0.60 -26.27 19.14
CA ALA A 185 1.38 -27.21 19.92
C ALA A 185 0.54 -28.44 20.17
#